data_b1ea27357734d96a32ab83ef6ae51e36
#
_entry.id   b1ea27357734d96a32ab83ef6ae51e36
#
_cell.length_a   1.000
_cell.length_b   1.000
_cell.length_c   1.000
_cell.angle_alpha   90.00
_cell.angle_beta   90.00
_cell.angle_gamma   90.00
#
_symmetry.space_group_name_H-M   'P 1'
#
loop_
_entity.id
_entity.type
_entity.pdbx_description
1 polymer ?
#
loop_
_entity_poly.entity_id
_entity_poly.type
_entity_poly.pdbx_seq_one_letter_code
_entity_poly.pdbx_strand_id
1 'polypeptide(L)'
;LATVLNAAPTMLIPIVIVGSILTGLANATESAAVGAVAAALVGRYWTKEFQFSRLPEMMLRAGIYSAIVLFLVAAAAVFSWILIYGKVPQATAAWVQTVAKDPITFMLLTNVILLIIGTVIDGIPGLIMTVPILLPLATDVYHIDPRHFGVVVVVNLVLGLLSPPVGLCFFVAAAITGAKPGKMFMVT
;
A
#
# COMPACT_ATOMS: atom_id res chain seq x y z
N LEU A 1 6.14 -27.62 -12.29
CA LEU A 1 7.44 -27.11 -12.76
C LEU A 1 7.29 -26.27 -14.05
N ALA A 2 6.56 -26.78 -15.09
CA ALA A 2 6.34 -26.05 -16.35
C ALA A 2 5.65 -24.68 -16.13
N THR A 3 4.69 -24.58 -15.22
CA THR A 3 3.97 -23.36 -14.89
C THR A 3 4.88 -22.31 -14.25
N VAL A 4 5.81 -22.74 -13.40
CA VAL A 4 6.79 -21.85 -12.74
C VAL A 4 7.82 -21.33 -13.75
N LEU A 5 8.28 -22.20 -14.67
CA LEU A 5 9.22 -21.81 -15.71
C LEU A 5 8.59 -20.81 -16.71
N ASN A 6 7.29 -20.93 -16.99
CA ASN A 6 6.57 -19.99 -17.85
C ASN A 6 6.29 -18.65 -17.13
N ALA A 7 6.18 -18.65 -15.80
CA ALA A 7 5.99 -17.45 -15.01
C ALA A 7 7.32 -16.74 -14.63
N ALA A 8 8.46 -17.41 -14.78
CA ALA A 8 9.78 -16.88 -14.41
C ALA A 8 10.10 -15.50 -15.01
N PRO A 9 9.82 -15.22 -16.29
CA PRO A 9 10.10 -13.89 -16.87
C PRO A 9 9.25 -12.78 -16.27
N THR A 10 8.02 -13.11 -15.89
CA THR A 10 7.13 -12.13 -15.22
C THR A 10 7.60 -11.83 -13.80
N MET A 11 8.22 -12.80 -13.12
CA MET A 11 8.84 -12.60 -11.80
C MET A 11 10.11 -11.72 -11.84
N LEU A 12 10.75 -11.56 -13.00
CA LEU A 12 11.86 -10.62 -13.15
C LEU A 12 11.43 -9.16 -12.93
N ILE A 13 10.18 -8.81 -13.25
CA ILE A 13 9.70 -7.42 -13.12
C ILE A 13 9.74 -6.94 -11.66
N PRO A 14 9.14 -7.63 -10.68
CA PRO A 14 9.27 -7.26 -9.27
C PRO A 14 10.73 -7.26 -8.79
N ILE A 15 11.54 -8.21 -9.24
CA ILE A 15 12.95 -8.30 -8.86
C ILE A 15 13.75 -7.09 -9.36
N VAL A 16 13.50 -6.66 -10.59
CA VAL A 16 14.15 -5.46 -11.17
C VAL A 16 13.73 -4.20 -10.42
N ILE A 17 12.43 -4.04 -10.12
CA ILE A 17 11.90 -2.89 -9.39
C ILE A 17 12.52 -2.83 -7.98
N VAL A 18 12.38 -3.89 -7.21
CA VAL A 18 12.86 -3.93 -5.82
C VAL A 18 14.39 -3.89 -5.78
N GLY A 19 15.06 -4.62 -6.68
CA GLY A 19 16.52 -4.64 -6.78
C GLY A 19 17.11 -3.27 -7.10
N SER A 20 16.51 -2.50 -8.00
CA SER A 20 16.98 -1.14 -8.34
C SER A 20 16.85 -0.17 -7.16
N ILE A 21 15.80 -0.32 -6.33
CA ILE A 21 15.62 0.47 -5.11
C ILE A 21 16.63 0.06 -4.04
N LEU A 22 16.76 -1.24 -3.76
CA LEU A 22 17.64 -1.75 -2.70
C LEU A 22 19.13 -1.51 -2.98
N THR A 23 19.52 -1.50 -4.25
CA THR A 23 20.91 -1.18 -4.65
C THR A 23 21.18 0.33 -4.69
N GLY A 24 20.16 1.17 -4.51
CA GLY A 24 20.29 2.63 -4.59
C GLY A 24 20.51 3.18 -6.00
N LEU A 25 20.35 2.33 -7.03
CA LEU A 25 20.52 2.74 -8.44
C LEU A 25 19.39 3.63 -8.93
N ALA A 26 18.20 3.47 -8.37
CA ALA A 26 17.02 4.23 -8.73
C ALA A 26 16.11 4.48 -7.51
N ASN A 27 15.42 5.62 -7.50
CA ASN A 27 14.37 5.87 -6.52
C ASN A 27 13.07 5.10 -6.90
N ALA A 28 12.07 5.13 -6.02
CA ALA A 28 10.83 4.38 -6.24
C ALA A 28 10.11 4.77 -7.55
N THR A 29 10.12 6.06 -7.92
CA THR A 29 9.49 6.56 -9.14
C THR A 29 10.25 6.12 -10.39
N GLU A 30 11.58 6.20 -10.36
CA GLU A 30 12.43 5.74 -11.46
C GLU A 30 12.34 4.22 -11.64
N SER A 31 12.31 3.48 -10.53
CA SER A 31 12.13 2.01 -10.54
C SER A 31 10.78 1.59 -11.12
N ALA A 32 9.72 2.37 -10.88
CA ALA A 32 8.43 2.14 -11.51
C ALA A 32 8.49 2.32 -13.04
N ALA A 33 9.21 3.34 -13.52
CA ALA A 33 9.42 3.55 -14.96
C ALA A 33 10.23 2.41 -15.59
N VAL A 34 11.31 1.99 -14.93
CA VAL A 34 12.11 0.82 -15.35
C VAL A 34 11.26 -0.45 -15.38
N GLY A 35 10.42 -0.65 -14.35
CA GLY A 35 9.47 -1.76 -14.28
C GLY A 35 8.45 -1.75 -15.42
N ALA A 36 7.93 -0.58 -15.80
CA ALA A 36 7.01 -0.46 -16.93
C ALA A 36 7.69 -0.83 -18.26
N VAL A 37 8.93 -0.40 -18.48
CA VAL A 37 9.72 -0.79 -19.64
C VAL A 37 10.02 -2.29 -19.63
N ALA A 38 10.43 -2.85 -18.49
CA ALA A 38 10.68 -4.28 -18.34
C ALA A 38 9.40 -5.09 -18.63
N ALA A 39 8.24 -4.66 -18.12
CA ALA A 39 6.94 -5.30 -18.39
C ALA A 39 6.59 -5.27 -19.89
N ALA A 40 6.83 -4.14 -20.56
CA ALA A 40 6.61 -4.03 -22.02
C ALA A 40 7.54 -4.97 -22.81
N LEU A 41 8.81 -5.08 -22.42
CA LEU A 41 9.78 -5.97 -23.04
C LEU A 41 9.40 -7.45 -22.83
N VAL A 42 9.10 -7.85 -21.61
CA VAL A 42 8.64 -9.21 -21.29
C VAL A 42 7.34 -9.51 -22.03
N GLY A 43 6.38 -8.58 -22.03
CA GLY A 43 5.12 -8.68 -22.73
C GLY A 43 5.28 -8.82 -24.25
N ARG A 44 6.30 -8.18 -24.82
CA ARG A 44 6.55 -8.21 -26.27
C ARG A 44 7.30 -9.45 -26.73
N TYR A 45 8.38 -9.80 -26.02
CA TYR A 45 9.32 -10.82 -26.51
C TYR A 45 9.03 -12.20 -25.92
N TRP A 46 8.51 -12.28 -24.70
CA TRP A 46 8.29 -13.56 -24.00
C TRP A 46 6.85 -14.03 -24.05
N THR A 47 5.92 -13.23 -23.52
CA THR A 47 4.50 -13.63 -23.52
C THR A 47 3.82 -13.34 -24.86
N LYS A 48 4.39 -12.44 -25.68
CA LYS A 48 3.86 -12.01 -26.99
C LYS A 48 2.45 -11.41 -26.94
N GLU A 49 2.04 -10.95 -25.75
CA GLU A 49 0.72 -10.35 -25.52
C GLU A 49 0.73 -8.83 -25.72
N PHE A 50 1.91 -8.19 -25.63
CA PHE A 50 2.04 -6.76 -25.79
C PHE A 50 1.90 -6.32 -27.25
N GLN A 51 0.90 -5.49 -27.51
CA GLN A 51 0.62 -4.93 -28.83
C GLN A 51 0.79 -3.40 -28.78
N PHE A 52 1.65 -2.86 -29.63
CA PHE A 52 1.86 -1.41 -29.75
C PHE A 52 0.59 -0.65 -30.12
N SER A 53 -0.34 -1.26 -30.84
CA SER A 53 -1.65 -0.68 -31.17
C SER A 53 -2.51 -0.37 -29.94
N ARG A 54 -2.30 -1.08 -28.82
CA ARG A 54 -3.00 -0.85 -27.54
C ARG A 54 -2.31 0.14 -26.61
N LEU A 55 -1.12 0.60 -26.98
CA LEU A 55 -0.34 1.52 -26.14
C LEU A 55 -1.10 2.82 -25.81
N PRO A 56 -1.80 3.48 -26.75
CA PRO A 56 -2.58 4.68 -26.43
C PRO A 56 -3.69 4.41 -25.41
N GLU A 57 -4.37 3.28 -25.51
CA GLU A 57 -5.41 2.87 -24.56
C GLU A 57 -4.80 2.61 -23.16
N MET A 58 -3.65 1.92 -23.11
CA MET A 58 -2.95 1.64 -21.85
C MET A 58 -2.47 2.94 -21.20
N MET A 59 -1.93 3.88 -21.97
CA MET A 59 -1.52 5.21 -21.45
C MET A 59 -2.72 6.01 -20.96
N LEU A 60 -3.85 5.99 -21.66
CA LEU A 60 -5.07 6.65 -21.19
C LEU A 60 -5.56 6.06 -19.87
N ARG A 61 -5.60 4.75 -19.75
CA ARG A 61 -5.99 4.07 -18.50
C ARG A 61 -5.02 4.40 -17.36
N ALA A 62 -3.71 4.36 -17.61
CA ALA A 62 -2.72 4.75 -16.62
C ALA A 62 -2.89 6.22 -16.19
N GLY A 63 -3.17 7.12 -17.13
CA GLY A 63 -3.47 8.53 -16.83
C GLY A 63 -4.72 8.70 -15.96
N ILE A 64 -5.78 7.95 -16.24
CA ILE A 64 -7.01 7.97 -15.43
C ILE A 64 -6.73 7.48 -14.00
N TYR A 65 -6.01 6.35 -13.83
CA TYR A 65 -5.66 5.85 -12.49
C TYR A 65 -4.76 6.83 -11.74
N SER A 66 -3.77 7.43 -12.42
CA SER A 66 -2.93 8.47 -11.82
C SER A 66 -3.73 9.69 -11.39
N ALA A 67 -4.69 10.14 -12.20
CA ALA A 67 -5.57 11.25 -11.86
C ALA A 67 -6.45 10.96 -10.65
N ILE A 68 -6.99 9.74 -10.55
CA ILE A 68 -7.77 9.31 -9.38
C ILE A 68 -6.91 9.35 -8.12
N VAL A 69 -5.69 8.81 -8.16
CA VAL A 69 -4.78 8.82 -7.02
C VAL A 69 -4.41 10.25 -6.62
N LEU A 70 -4.06 11.11 -7.57
CA LEU A 70 -3.75 12.52 -7.30
C LEU A 70 -4.94 13.28 -6.72
N PHE A 71 -6.15 13.00 -7.20
CA PHE A 71 -7.38 13.59 -6.65
C PHE A 71 -7.60 13.16 -5.19
N LEU A 72 -7.38 11.87 -4.88
CA LEU A 72 -7.46 11.37 -3.50
C LEU A 72 -6.44 12.05 -2.60
N VAL A 73 -5.19 12.21 -3.07
CA VAL A 73 -4.14 12.92 -2.32
C VAL A 73 -4.53 14.38 -2.07
N ALA A 74 -5.06 15.06 -3.08
CA ALA A 74 -5.53 16.45 -2.92
C ALA A 74 -6.69 16.56 -1.93
N ALA A 75 -7.68 15.69 -2.02
CA ALA A 75 -8.80 15.65 -1.07
C ALA A 75 -8.33 15.37 0.37
N ALA A 76 -7.36 14.46 0.52
CA ALA A 76 -6.79 14.14 1.81
C ALA A 76 -5.97 15.29 2.41
N ALA A 77 -5.29 16.09 1.58
CA ALA A 77 -4.60 17.30 2.06
C ALA A 77 -5.58 18.31 2.67
N VAL A 78 -6.74 18.52 2.04
CA VAL A 78 -7.81 19.36 2.59
C VAL A 78 -8.35 18.77 3.90
N PHE A 79 -8.60 17.46 3.92
CA PHE A 79 -9.06 16.76 5.12
C PHE A 79 -8.04 16.89 6.28
N SER A 80 -6.75 16.68 6.00
CA SER A 80 -5.67 16.86 6.98
C SER A 80 -5.65 18.28 7.54
N TRP A 81 -5.82 19.30 6.68
CA TRP A 81 -5.88 20.69 7.12
C TRP A 81 -7.04 20.93 8.09
N ILE A 82 -8.23 20.40 7.78
CA ILE A 82 -9.41 20.51 8.65
C ILE A 82 -9.17 19.83 9.99
N LEU A 83 -8.55 18.66 10.02
CA LEU A 83 -8.21 17.95 11.25
C LEU A 83 -7.23 18.74 12.12
N ILE A 84 -6.20 19.31 11.51
CA ILE A 84 -5.20 20.12 12.22
C ILE A 84 -5.84 21.39 12.78
N TYR A 85 -6.65 22.08 11.98
CA TYR A 85 -7.38 23.28 12.40
C TYR A 85 -8.35 22.98 13.54
N GLY A 86 -9.05 21.85 13.48
CA GLY A 86 -9.95 21.35 14.52
C GLY A 86 -9.25 20.80 15.75
N LYS A 87 -7.91 20.83 15.81
CA LYS A 87 -7.09 20.29 16.92
C LYS A 87 -7.37 18.82 17.22
N VAL A 88 -7.83 18.05 16.22
CA VAL A 88 -8.13 16.63 16.37
C VAL A 88 -6.90 15.82 16.80
N PRO A 89 -5.68 16.04 16.25
CA PRO A 89 -4.49 15.34 16.72
C PRO A 89 -4.22 15.53 18.20
N GLN A 90 -4.39 16.77 18.72
CA GLN A 90 -4.17 17.09 20.13
C GLN A 90 -5.22 16.42 21.04
N ALA A 91 -6.48 16.45 20.65
CA ALA A 91 -7.55 15.78 21.38
C ALA A 91 -7.35 14.25 21.39
N THR A 92 -6.94 13.69 20.25
CA THR A 92 -6.61 12.27 20.13
C THR A 92 -5.39 11.92 20.98
N ALA A 93 -4.37 12.78 21.00
CA ALA A 93 -3.18 12.59 21.82
C ALA A 93 -3.54 12.53 23.32
N ALA A 94 -4.37 13.46 23.81
CA ALA A 94 -4.82 13.47 25.18
C ALA A 94 -5.55 12.18 25.57
N TRP A 95 -6.42 11.68 24.70
CA TRP A 95 -7.13 10.42 24.92
C TRP A 95 -6.19 9.21 24.87
N VAL A 96 -5.32 9.12 23.86
CA VAL A 96 -4.37 8.02 23.69
C VAL A 96 -3.42 7.92 24.89
N GLN A 97 -2.94 9.04 25.43
CA GLN A 97 -2.08 9.06 26.61
C GLN A 97 -2.75 8.50 27.88
N THR A 98 -4.08 8.49 27.94
CA THR A 98 -4.79 7.83 29.05
C THR A 98 -4.71 6.32 28.99
N VAL A 99 -4.61 5.75 27.78
CA VAL A 99 -4.60 4.30 27.50
C VAL A 99 -3.17 3.80 27.31
N ALA A 100 -2.37 4.51 26.51
CA ALA A 100 -0.99 4.16 26.17
C ALA A 100 -0.04 5.12 26.92
N LYS A 101 0.56 4.64 28.00
CA LYS A 101 1.47 5.44 28.83
C LYS A 101 2.93 5.40 28.35
N ASP A 102 3.26 4.42 27.52
CA ASP A 102 4.60 4.17 27.01
C ASP A 102 4.59 3.96 25.48
N PRO A 103 5.73 4.16 24.80
CA PRO A 103 5.83 4.00 23.34
C PRO A 103 5.44 2.60 22.86
N ILE A 104 5.71 1.55 23.64
CA ILE A 104 5.42 0.17 23.26
C ILE A 104 3.91 -0.05 23.21
N THR A 105 3.18 0.37 24.25
CA THR A 105 1.72 0.27 24.32
C THR A 105 1.06 1.09 23.22
N PHE A 106 1.61 2.28 22.92
CA PHE A 106 1.15 3.09 21.78
C PHE A 106 1.33 2.35 20.45
N MET A 107 2.49 1.74 20.21
CA MET A 107 2.77 0.99 18.99
C MET A 107 1.85 -0.22 18.85
N LEU A 108 1.61 -0.96 19.94
CA LEU A 108 0.68 -2.11 19.93
C LEU A 108 -0.75 -1.68 19.63
N LEU A 109 -1.22 -0.60 20.27
CA LEU A 109 -2.56 -0.05 20.00
C LEU A 109 -2.68 0.39 18.53
N THR A 110 -1.67 1.09 18.03
CA THR A 110 -1.60 1.54 16.63
C THR A 110 -1.62 0.34 15.68
N ASN A 111 -0.86 -0.72 15.96
CA ASN A 111 -0.88 -1.93 15.15
C ASN A 111 -2.29 -2.53 15.03
N VAL A 112 -2.98 -2.67 16.16
CA VAL A 112 -4.37 -3.21 16.16
C VAL A 112 -5.31 -2.32 15.34
N ILE A 113 -5.25 -1.01 15.54
CA ILE A 113 -6.09 -0.05 14.82
C ILE A 113 -5.81 -0.11 13.32
N LEU A 114 -4.53 -0.09 12.92
CA LEU A 114 -4.12 -0.13 11.52
C LEU A 114 -4.47 -1.45 10.83
N LEU A 115 -4.34 -2.57 11.53
CA LEU A 115 -4.79 -3.86 11.02
C LEU A 115 -6.29 -3.85 10.75
N ILE A 116 -7.11 -3.36 11.69
CA ILE A 116 -8.57 -3.26 11.50
C ILE A 116 -8.89 -2.35 10.31
N ILE A 117 -8.28 -1.18 10.22
CA ILE A 117 -8.49 -0.25 9.10
C ILE A 117 -8.08 -0.91 7.78
N GLY A 118 -6.91 -1.56 7.73
CA GLY A 118 -6.38 -2.21 6.54
C GLY A 118 -7.23 -3.38 6.05
N THR A 119 -8.04 -4.04 6.91
CA THR A 119 -8.97 -5.07 6.44
C THR A 119 -10.11 -4.53 5.59
N VAL A 120 -10.48 -3.26 5.77
CA VAL A 120 -11.66 -2.63 5.15
C VAL A 120 -11.28 -1.62 4.07
N ILE A 121 -10.17 -0.90 4.29
CA ILE A 121 -9.73 0.22 3.44
C ILE A 121 -8.43 -0.17 2.76
N ASP A 122 -8.33 0.16 1.46
CA ASP A 122 -7.09 -0.05 0.70
C ASP A 122 -5.91 0.73 1.31
N GLY A 123 -4.70 0.22 1.10
CA GLY A 123 -3.48 0.73 1.73
C GLY A 123 -3.23 2.22 1.49
N ILE A 124 -3.45 2.73 0.27
CA ILE A 124 -3.19 4.15 -0.05
C ILE A 124 -4.17 5.08 0.68
N PRO A 125 -5.51 4.93 0.55
CA PRO A 125 -6.46 5.73 1.33
C PRO A 125 -6.26 5.57 2.84
N GLY A 126 -5.98 4.34 3.31
CA GLY A 126 -5.71 4.07 4.73
C GLY A 126 -4.53 4.88 5.25
N LEU A 127 -3.42 4.92 4.51
CA LEU A 127 -2.23 5.70 4.85
C LEU A 127 -2.54 7.20 4.89
N ILE A 128 -3.23 7.71 3.87
CA ILE A 128 -3.57 9.13 3.75
C ILE A 128 -4.46 9.59 4.92
N MET A 129 -5.36 8.74 5.40
CA MET A 129 -6.25 9.07 6.52
C MET A 129 -5.57 8.96 7.89
N THR A 130 -4.69 7.98 8.08
CA THR A 130 -4.13 7.65 9.39
C THR A 130 -2.88 8.44 9.73
N VAL A 131 -1.99 8.67 8.75
CA VAL A 131 -0.70 9.34 8.99
C VAL A 131 -0.83 10.74 9.56
N PRO A 132 -1.71 11.63 9.09
CA PRO A 132 -1.84 12.97 9.64
C PRO A 132 -2.26 13.02 11.11
N ILE A 133 -2.91 11.96 11.59
CA ILE A 133 -3.37 11.85 12.98
C ILE A 133 -2.31 11.17 13.85
N LEU A 134 -1.78 10.04 13.39
CA LEU A 134 -0.93 9.18 14.20
C LEU A 134 0.55 9.59 14.19
N LEU A 135 1.04 10.18 13.08
CA LEU A 135 2.44 10.57 12.98
C LEU A 135 2.84 11.64 13.99
N PRO A 136 2.09 12.75 14.19
CA PRO A 136 2.41 13.72 15.22
C PRO A 136 2.40 13.10 16.63
N LEU A 137 1.50 12.16 16.91
CA LEU A 137 1.49 11.45 18.19
C LEU A 137 2.77 10.63 18.36
N ALA A 138 3.15 9.86 17.35
CA ALA A 138 4.34 9.03 17.37
C ALA A 138 5.62 9.86 17.60
N THR A 139 5.76 10.98 16.88
CA THR A 139 6.99 11.79 16.90
C THR A 139 7.05 12.74 18.08
N ASP A 140 5.98 13.49 18.32
CA ASP A 140 6.02 14.62 19.26
C ASP A 140 5.73 14.17 20.71
N VAL A 141 4.91 13.13 20.87
CA VAL A 141 4.51 12.63 22.20
C VAL A 141 5.37 11.45 22.65
N TYR A 142 5.57 10.46 21.76
CA TYR A 142 6.28 9.22 22.10
C TYR A 142 7.73 9.19 21.62
N HIS A 143 8.20 10.23 20.91
CA HIS A 143 9.57 10.36 20.39
C HIS A 143 10.03 9.17 19.54
N ILE A 144 9.10 8.56 18.80
CA ILE A 144 9.37 7.46 17.87
C ILE A 144 9.91 8.04 16.58
N ASP A 145 10.95 7.42 16.03
CA ASP A 145 11.51 7.81 14.73
C ASP A 145 10.45 7.72 13.64
N PRO A 146 10.23 8.80 12.86
CA PRO A 146 9.18 8.83 11.83
C PRO A 146 9.37 7.79 10.74
N ARG A 147 10.60 7.36 10.44
CA ARG A 147 10.88 6.31 9.45
C ARG A 147 10.44 4.96 9.99
N HIS A 148 10.78 4.66 11.26
CA HIS A 148 10.34 3.44 11.93
C HIS A 148 8.82 3.37 11.95
N PHE A 149 8.17 4.44 12.38
CA PHE A 149 6.71 4.52 12.42
C PHE A 149 6.08 4.35 11.03
N GLY A 150 6.64 5.01 10.01
CA GLY A 150 6.18 4.88 8.62
C GLY A 150 6.22 3.44 8.11
N VAL A 151 7.31 2.71 8.37
CA VAL A 151 7.42 1.28 8.01
C VAL A 151 6.33 0.47 8.70
N VAL A 152 6.12 0.70 10.00
CA VAL A 152 5.08 -0.02 10.77
C VAL A 152 3.69 0.25 10.21
N VAL A 153 3.35 1.50 9.87
CA VAL A 153 2.06 1.85 9.26
C VAL A 153 1.85 1.12 7.95
N VAL A 154 2.84 1.17 7.05
CA VAL A 154 2.74 0.54 5.73
C VAL A 154 2.59 -0.98 5.86
N VAL A 155 3.43 -1.62 6.69
CA VAL A 155 3.37 -3.08 6.91
C VAL A 155 2.01 -3.50 7.45
N ASN A 156 1.47 -2.78 8.45
CA ASN A 156 0.16 -3.10 9.02
C ASN A 156 -0.98 -2.96 8.01
N LEU A 157 -0.99 -1.88 7.22
CA LEU A 157 -2.01 -1.69 6.20
C LEU A 157 -1.94 -2.79 5.13
N VAL A 158 -0.73 -3.17 4.69
CA VAL A 158 -0.54 -4.26 3.72
C VAL A 158 -0.97 -5.61 4.31
N LEU A 159 -0.63 -5.90 5.57
CA LEU A 159 -1.09 -7.11 6.26
C LEU A 159 -2.62 -7.11 6.43
N GLY A 160 -3.21 -5.94 6.67
CA GLY A 160 -4.66 -5.78 6.71
C GLY A 160 -5.33 -6.21 5.41
N LEU A 161 -4.76 -5.90 4.24
CA LEU A 161 -5.29 -6.34 2.94
C LEU A 161 -5.33 -7.87 2.77
N LEU A 162 -4.50 -8.58 3.53
CA LEU A 162 -4.45 -10.05 3.56
C LEU A 162 -5.27 -10.64 4.71
N SER A 163 -5.86 -9.81 5.58
CA SER A 163 -6.53 -10.27 6.80
C SER A 163 -8.05 -10.25 6.64
N PRO A 164 -8.78 -11.24 7.22
CA PRO A 164 -10.24 -11.20 7.28
C PRO A 164 -10.69 -10.00 8.17
N PRO A 165 -11.89 -9.41 7.97
CA PRO A 165 -13.06 -10.00 7.28
C PRO A 165 -13.17 -9.67 5.79
N VAL A 166 -12.54 -8.60 5.28
CA VAL A 166 -12.69 -8.24 3.87
C VAL A 166 -11.51 -8.74 3.05
N GLY A 167 -10.27 -8.32 3.38
CA GLY A 167 -9.05 -8.78 2.72
C GLY A 167 -9.10 -8.67 1.20
N LEU A 168 -8.95 -7.47 0.64
CA LEU A 168 -9.09 -7.21 -0.81
C LEU A 168 -8.29 -8.20 -1.67
N CYS A 169 -7.11 -8.61 -1.22
CA CYS A 169 -6.28 -9.56 -1.95
C CYS A 169 -6.92 -10.95 -2.09
N PHE A 170 -7.75 -11.37 -1.12
CA PHE A 170 -8.48 -12.64 -1.24
C PHE A 170 -9.55 -12.61 -2.31
N PHE A 171 -10.24 -11.48 -2.50
CA PHE A 171 -11.23 -11.35 -3.57
C PHE A 171 -10.57 -11.36 -4.94
N VAL A 172 -9.41 -10.70 -5.08
CA VAL A 172 -8.63 -10.72 -6.32
C VAL A 172 -8.13 -12.15 -6.61
N ALA A 173 -7.57 -12.83 -5.62
CA ALA A 173 -7.12 -14.21 -5.76
C ALA A 173 -8.29 -15.16 -6.09
N ALA A 174 -9.45 -14.98 -5.45
CA ALA A 174 -10.65 -15.77 -5.74
C ALA A 174 -11.17 -15.52 -7.17
N ALA A 175 -11.14 -14.28 -7.65
CA ALA A 175 -11.53 -13.94 -9.02
C ALA A 175 -10.61 -14.59 -10.07
N ILE A 176 -9.32 -14.68 -9.80
CA ILE A 176 -8.33 -15.29 -10.70
C ILE A 176 -8.43 -16.84 -10.67
N THR A 177 -8.59 -17.43 -9.47
CA THR A 177 -8.55 -18.89 -9.28
C THR A 177 -9.91 -19.56 -9.43
N GLY A 178 -11.02 -18.81 -9.42
CA GLY A 178 -12.38 -19.32 -9.37
C GLY A 178 -12.74 -19.98 -8.02
N ALA A 179 -11.88 -19.84 -7.01
CA ALA A 179 -12.11 -20.40 -5.67
C ALA A 179 -13.16 -19.57 -4.89
N LYS A 180 -13.91 -20.23 -4.01
CA LYS A 180 -14.86 -19.51 -3.13
C LYS A 180 -14.07 -18.77 -2.05
N PRO A 181 -14.25 -17.45 -1.89
CA PRO A 181 -13.50 -16.64 -0.90
C PRO A 181 -13.55 -17.22 0.52
N GLY A 182 -14.73 -17.68 0.96
CA GLY A 182 -14.91 -18.25 2.29
C GLY A 182 -14.10 -19.53 2.57
N LYS A 183 -13.71 -20.29 1.53
CA LYS A 183 -12.81 -21.45 1.73
C LYS A 183 -11.35 -21.02 1.83
N MET A 184 -10.98 -19.93 1.22
CA MET A 184 -9.61 -19.39 1.30
C MET A 184 -9.31 -18.84 2.69
N PHE A 185 -10.27 -18.19 3.33
CA PHE A 185 -10.14 -17.68 4.71
C PHE A 185 -9.90 -18.77 5.76
N MET A 186 -10.33 -20.01 5.50
CA MET A 186 -10.14 -21.13 6.46
C MET A 186 -8.76 -21.80 6.34
N VAL A 187 -8.01 -21.51 5.30
CA VAL A 187 -6.72 -22.16 5.00
C VAL A 187 -5.54 -21.23 5.27
N THR A 188 -5.81 -19.94 5.48
CA THR A 188 -4.79 -18.92 5.78
C THR A 188 -4.82 -18.55 7.24
#